data_38034e3358877db6b8038547e8437889
#
_entry.id   38034e3358877db6b8038547e8437889
#
_cell.length_a   1.000
_cell.length_b   1.000
_cell.length_c   1.000
_cell.angle_alpha   90.00
_cell.angle_beta   90.00
_cell.angle_gamma   90.00
#
_symmetry.space_group_name_H-M   'P 1'
#
loop_
_entity.id
_entity.type
_entity.pdbx_description
1 polymer ?
#
loop_
_entity_poly.entity_id
_entity_poly.type
_entity_poly.pdbx_seq_one_letter_code
_entity_poly.pdbx_strand_id
1 'polypeptide(L)'
;MEEHSERGYNSFFKRLVDMIKNKVFSNIVYLVSSSLITKIVLFLFYIYVARILGPNGYGYISSSTEYLGLFLIFATFGLQMAIVREASRNSDNQIGLFNKILPARFVFSIISFVFCITICYFLYWDTVNFHLIMILAIMVLLQPLEDHCYSFFWVKQELKFVALGELVKIVVYIGSFILLNVLFGLQLTNLVVSTLLGFLCSILFKMKWLKRRYGYRYQFIIDIPYIRKIFYIS
;
A
#
# COMPACT_ATOMS: atom_id res chain seq x y z
N MET A 1 19.46 -38.65 31.66
CA MET A 1 18.81 -38.36 30.34
C MET A 1 17.92 -37.14 30.38
N GLU A 2 17.23 -36.87 31.50
CA GLU A 2 16.31 -35.73 31.70
C GLU A 2 17.02 -34.35 31.75
N GLU A 3 18.20 -34.28 32.37
CA GLU A 3 18.93 -32.99 32.51
C GLU A 3 19.47 -32.39 31.19
N HIS A 4 19.73 -33.21 30.16
CA HIS A 4 20.10 -32.77 28.83
C HIS A 4 18.91 -32.23 28.02
N SER A 5 17.70 -32.75 28.29
CA SER A 5 16.45 -32.27 27.65
C SER A 5 16.04 -30.91 28.18
N GLU A 6 16.12 -30.67 29.50
CA GLU A 6 15.77 -29.36 30.07
C GLU A 6 16.71 -28.24 29.71
N ARG A 7 18.02 -28.50 29.58
CA ARG A 7 18.99 -27.51 29.11
C ARG A 7 18.75 -27.12 27.65
N GLY A 8 18.37 -28.07 26.80
CA GLY A 8 17.99 -27.81 25.40
C GLY A 8 16.73 -26.93 25.30
N TYR A 9 15.71 -27.24 26.09
CA TYR A 9 14.45 -26.53 26.13
C TYR A 9 14.63 -25.07 26.63
N ASN A 10 15.36 -24.88 27.73
CA ASN A 10 15.66 -23.56 28.26
C ASN A 10 16.52 -22.70 27.32
N SER A 11 17.47 -23.30 26.61
CA SER A 11 18.28 -22.58 25.60
C SER A 11 17.46 -22.16 24.37
N PHE A 12 16.52 -23.01 23.94
CA PHE A 12 15.61 -22.72 22.84
C PHE A 12 14.62 -21.60 23.22
N PHE A 13 14.04 -21.66 24.43
CA PHE A 13 13.15 -20.63 24.94
C PHE A 13 13.86 -19.28 25.10
N LYS A 14 15.08 -19.27 25.59
CA LYS A 14 15.92 -18.06 25.70
C LYS A 14 16.22 -17.45 24.35
N ARG A 15 16.56 -18.26 23.34
CA ARG A 15 16.74 -17.79 21.95
C ARG A 15 15.46 -17.23 21.34
N LEU A 16 14.30 -17.86 21.57
CA LEU A 16 13.00 -17.34 21.15
C LEU A 16 12.68 -15.98 21.80
N VAL A 17 12.92 -15.83 23.09
CA VAL A 17 12.72 -14.56 23.81
C VAL A 17 13.66 -13.47 23.30
N ASP A 18 14.90 -13.81 23.03
CA ASP A 18 15.90 -12.88 22.46
C ASP A 18 15.55 -12.50 21.03
N MET A 19 15.00 -13.42 20.23
CA MET A 19 14.47 -13.13 18.89
C MET A 19 13.24 -12.20 18.96
N ILE A 20 12.31 -12.43 19.89
CA ILE A 20 11.11 -11.58 20.08
C ILE A 20 11.52 -10.16 20.50
N LYS A 21 12.56 -10.02 21.30
CA LYS A 21 13.14 -8.71 21.67
C LYS A 21 13.86 -8.02 20.53
N ASN A 22 14.20 -8.74 19.47
CA ASN A 22 14.83 -8.15 18.30
C ASN A 22 13.83 -7.27 17.56
N LYS A 23 14.16 -5.99 17.36
CA LYS A 23 13.33 -5.01 16.66
C LYS A 23 12.88 -5.48 15.27
N VAL A 24 13.71 -6.21 14.57
CA VAL A 24 13.41 -6.76 13.23
C VAL A 24 12.32 -7.82 13.33
N PHE A 25 12.44 -8.76 14.27
CA PHE A 25 11.44 -9.81 14.45
C PHE A 25 10.08 -9.25 14.86
N SER A 26 10.07 -8.31 15.81
CA SER A 26 8.85 -7.61 16.23
C SER A 26 8.16 -6.91 15.06
N ASN A 27 8.91 -6.23 14.19
CA ASN A 27 8.38 -5.58 13.01
C ASN A 27 7.77 -6.58 12.00
N ILE A 28 8.42 -7.74 11.80
CA ILE A 28 7.89 -8.80 10.93
C ILE A 28 6.59 -9.35 11.51
N VAL A 29 6.53 -9.61 12.81
CA VAL A 29 5.32 -10.10 13.47
C VAL A 29 4.17 -9.10 13.32
N TYR A 30 4.41 -7.80 13.54
CA TYR A 30 3.39 -6.76 13.32
C TYR A 30 2.88 -6.75 11.88
N LEU A 31 3.79 -6.82 10.91
CA LEU A 31 3.42 -6.78 9.49
C LEU A 31 2.62 -8.03 9.09
N VAL A 32 3.09 -9.21 9.47
CA VAL A 32 2.42 -10.47 9.14
C VAL A 32 1.06 -10.56 9.83
N SER A 33 0.99 -10.27 11.14
CA SER A 33 -0.27 -10.32 11.88
C SER A 33 -1.29 -9.32 11.32
N SER A 34 -0.90 -8.08 11.05
CA SER A 34 -1.80 -7.10 10.46
C SER A 34 -2.25 -7.50 9.07
N SER A 35 -1.35 -8.04 8.25
CA SER A 35 -1.68 -8.53 6.90
C SER A 35 -2.66 -9.70 6.93
N LEU A 36 -2.52 -10.64 7.88
CA LEU A 36 -3.44 -11.76 8.05
C LEU A 36 -4.84 -11.28 8.48
N ILE A 37 -4.89 -10.41 9.50
CA ILE A 37 -6.16 -9.82 9.96
C ILE A 37 -6.85 -9.09 8.81
N THR A 38 -6.10 -8.26 8.09
CA THR A 38 -6.56 -7.52 6.93
C THR A 38 -7.17 -8.44 5.87
N LYS A 39 -6.46 -9.52 5.51
CA LYS A 39 -6.92 -10.46 4.47
C LYS A 39 -8.17 -11.23 4.90
N ILE A 40 -8.25 -11.65 6.17
CA ILE A 40 -9.42 -12.34 6.71
C ILE A 40 -10.64 -11.40 6.69
N VAL A 41 -10.49 -10.18 7.18
CA VAL A 41 -11.58 -9.19 7.20
C VAL A 41 -12.05 -8.87 5.77
N LEU A 42 -11.12 -8.64 4.83
CA LEU A 42 -11.45 -8.39 3.43
C LEU A 42 -12.13 -9.59 2.78
N PHE A 43 -11.67 -10.81 3.05
CA PHE A 43 -12.28 -12.03 2.52
C PHE A 43 -13.74 -12.15 2.95
N LEU A 44 -14.03 -11.99 4.23
CA LEU A 44 -15.40 -12.00 4.75
C LEU A 44 -16.25 -10.87 4.16
N PHE A 45 -15.67 -9.69 4.03
CA PHE A 45 -16.32 -8.54 3.42
C PHE A 45 -16.63 -8.77 1.93
N TYR A 46 -15.71 -9.37 1.17
CA TYR A 46 -15.96 -9.69 -0.24
C TYR A 46 -17.03 -10.77 -0.43
N ILE A 47 -17.12 -11.75 0.46
CA ILE A 47 -18.26 -12.71 0.46
C ILE A 47 -19.59 -11.96 0.66
N TYR A 48 -19.63 -11.03 1.60
CA TYR A 48 -20.80 -10.19 1.85
C TYR A 48 -21.16 -9.36 0.62
N VAL A 49 -20.18 -8.66 0.03
CA VAL A 49 -20.36 -7.85 -1.18
C VAL A 49 -20.84 -8.69 -2.36
N ALA A 50 -20.25 -9.86 -2.59
CA ALA A 50 -20.63 -10.76 -3.68
C ALA A 50 -22.09 -11.25 -3.55
N ARG A 51 -22.56 -11.49 -2.31
CA ARG A 51 -23.96 -11.87 -2.05
C ARG A 51 -24.93 -10.75 -2.36
N ILE A 52 -24.58 -9.48 -2.05
CA ILE A 52 -25.49 -8.35 -2.22
C ILE A 52 -25.51 -7.88 -3.67
N LEU A 53 -24.36 -7.79 -4.32
CA LEU A 53 -24.23 -7.28 -5.69
C LEU A 53 -24.54 -8.34 -6.75
N GLY A 54 -24.56 -9.61 -6.35
CA GLY A 54 -24.72 -10.75 -7.27
C GLY A 54 -23.48 -10.98 -8.16
N PRO A 55 -23.50 -12.04 -8.98
CA PRO A 55 -22.35 -12.45 -9.79
C PRO A 55 -21.90 -11.37 -10.78
N ASN A 56 -22.85 -10.72 -11.45
CA ASN A 56 -22.56 -9.69 -12.45
C ASN A 56 -21.95 -8.44 -11.81
N GLY A 57 -22.53 -7.94 -10.70
CA GLY A 57 -22.02 -6.77 -9.99
C GLY A 57 -20.61 -7.02 -9.42
N TYR A 58 -20.39 -8.18 -8.82
CA TYR A 58 -19.07 -8.56 -8.33
C TYR A 58 -18.06 -8.72 -9.50
N GLY A 59 -18.50 -9.27 -10.65
CA GLY A 59 -17.67 -9.40 -11.85
C GLY A 59 -17.19 -8.04 -12.37
N TYR A 60 -18.04 -7.02 -12.41
CA TYR A 60 -17.64 -5.67 -12.81
C TYR A 60 -16.58 -5.06 -11.87
N ILE A 61 -16.74 -5.23 -10.56
CA ILE A 61 -15.77 -4.73 -9.59
C ILE A 61 -14.43 -5.47 -9.71
N SER A 62 -14.47 -6.82 -9.77
CA SER A 62 -13.25 -7.62 -9.87
C SER A 62 -12.47 -7.29 -11.14
N SER A 63 -13.13 -7.27 -12.31
CA SER A 63 -12.46 -6.94 -13.57
C SER A 63 -11.89 -5.52 -13.58
N SER A 64 -12.58 -4.54 -13.00
CA SER A 64 -12.09 -3.17 -12.91
C SER A 64 -10.89 -3.04 -11.97
N THR A 65 -10.86 -3.75 -10.85
CA THR A 65 -9.73 -3.74 -9.91
C THR A 65 -8.52 -4.49 -10.45
N GLU A 66 -8.70 -5.62 -11.13
CA GLU A 66 -7.62 -6.35 -11.80
C GLU A 66 -7.00 -5.53 -12.94
N TYR A 67 -7.84 -4.88 -13.75
CA TYR A 67 -7.37 -3.94 -14.78
C TYR A 67 -6.48 -2.86 -14.17
N LEU A 68 -6.94 -2.21 -13.10
CA LEU A 68 -6.15 -1.19 -12.40
C LEU A 68 -4.83 -1.76 -11.85
N GLY A 69 -4.85 -2.98 -11.34
CA GLY A 69 -3.68 -3.67 -10.78
C GLY A 69 -2.51 -3.72 -11.75
N LEU A 70 -2.76 -3.92 -13.05
CA LEU A 70 -1.72 -3.90 -14.08
C LEU A 70 -1.02 -2.53 -14.14
N PHE A 71 -1.77 -1.44 -14.11
CA PHE A 71 -1.21 -0.09 -14.18
C PHE A 71 -0.53 0.36 -12.90
N LEU A 72 -0.95 -0.15 -11.74
CA LEU A 72 -0.24 0.08 -10.49
C LEU A 72 1.18 -0.51 -10.51
N ILE A 73 1.39 -1.67 -11.16
CA ILE A 73 2.73 -2.25 -11.33
C ILE A 73 3.62 -1.31 -12.15
N PHE A 74 3.11 -0.75 -13.25
CA PHE A 74 3.86 0.23 -14.05
C PHE A 74 4.11 1.54 -13.30
N ALA A 75 3.17 2.00 -12.48
CA ALA A 75 3.34 3.20 -11.67
C ALA A 75 4.46 3.07 -10.61
N THR A 76 4.65 1.87 -10.06
CA THR A 76 5.68 1.61 -9.04
C THR A 76 7.06 1.34 -9.63
N PHE A 77 7.13 0.72 -10.80
CA PHE A 77 8.31 0.39 -11.60
C PHE A 77 9.53 -0.12 -10.79
N GLY A 78 9.32 -0.89 -9.74
CA GLY A 78 10.42 -1.42 -8.91
C GLY A 78 11.19 -0.39 -8.06
N LEU A 79 10.92 0.90 -8.21
CA LEU A 79 11.62 1.99 -7.50
C LEU A 79 11.55 1.86 -5.97
N GLN A 80 10.55 1.14 -5.45
CA GLN A 80 10.38 0.95 -4.02
C GLN A 80 11.57 0.20 -3.39
N MET A 81 11.97 -0.93 -3.97
CA MET A 81 13.07 -1.74 -3.44
C MET A 81 14.42 -1.06 -3.66
N ALA A 82 14.60 -0.40 -4.80
CA ALA A 82 15.83 0.31 -5.11
C ALA A 82 16.12 1.43 -4.10
N ILE A 83 15.12 2.26 -3.77
CA ILE A 83 15.29 3.33 -2.78
C ILE A 83 15.49 2.78 -1.36
N VAL A 84 14.79 1.71 -0.97
CA VAL A 84 15.00 1.08 0.33
C VAL A 84 16.45 0.60 0.47
N ARG A 85 16.98 -0.05 -0.55
CA ARG A 85 18.37 -0.54 -0.58
C ARG A 85 19.38 0.61 -0.48
N GLU A 86 19.21 1.66 -1.29
CA GLU A 86 20.13 2.81 -1.30
C GLU A 86 20.04 3.62 0.01
N ALA A 87 18.84 3.90 0.51
CA ALA A 87 18.64 4.66 1.75
C ALA A 87 19.10 3.88 3.01
N SER A 88 19.07 2.54 2.96
CA SER A 88 19.59 1.72 4.06
C SER A 88 21.11 1.75 4.13
N ARG A 89 21.80 2.01 2.99
CA ARG A 89 23.27 2.15 2.96
C ARG A 89 23.73 3.55 3.40
N ASN A 90 22.90 4.57 3.19
CA ASN A 90 23.22 5.97 3.46
C ASN A 90 22.37 6.50 4.61
N SER A 91 22.75 6.20 5.86
CA SER A 91 21.98 6.54 7.06
C SER A 91 21.83 8.05 7.29
N ASP A 92 22.84 8.85 6.86
CA ASP A 92 22.98 10.24 7.26
C ASP A 92 22.04 11.21 6.49
N ASN A 93 21.66 10.88 5.27
CA ASN A 93 20.82 11.75 4.44
C ASN A 93 19.61 11.03 3.83
N GLN A 94 18.93 10.21 4.60
CA GLN A 94 17.78 9.43 4.09
C GLN A 94 16.66 10.34 3.57
N ILE A 95 16.30 11.41 4.29
CA ILE A 95 15.22 12.33 3.88
C ILE A 95 15.55 12.98 2.53
N GLY A 96 16.79 13.41 2.32
CA GLY A 96 17.23 13.98 1.04
C GLY A 96 17.13 12.98 -0.12
N LEU A 97 17.54 11.72 0.10
CA LEU A 97 17.45 10.65 -0.90
C LEU A 97 15.99 10.36 -1.28
N PHE A 98 15.09 10.28 -0.29
CA PHE A 98 13.67 10.09 -0.54
C PHE A 98 13.05 11.24 -1.33
N ASN A 99 13.41 12.49 -1.04
CA ASN A 99 12.91 13.66 -1.77
C ASN A 99 13.39 13.70 -3.21
N LYS A 100 14.60 13.18 -3.52
CA LYS A 100 15.13 13.10 -4.89
C LYS A 100 14.43 12.06 -5.78
N ILE A 101 13.91 10.97 -5.21
CA ILE A 101 13.20 9.93 -5.98
C ILE A 101 11.71 10.24 -6.18
N LEU A 102 11.13 11.09 -5.35
CA LEU A 102 9.70 11.38 -5.37
C LEU A 102 9.21 11.92 -6.73
N PRO A 103 9.91 12.87 -7.41
CA PRO A 103 9.51 13.35 -8.72
C PRO A 103 9.48 12.25 -9.78
N ALA A 104 10.47 11.34 -9.78
CA ALA A 104 10.49 10.21 -10.71
C ALA A 104 9.28 9.30 -10.53
N ARG A 105 8.91 8.97 -9.29
CA ARG A 105 7.71 8.19 -8.99
C ARG A 105 6.44 8.85 -9.53
N PHE A 106 6.31 10.17 -9.39
CA PHE A 106 5.17 10.90 -9.95
C PHE A 106 5.14 10.88 -11.48
N VAL A 107 6.29 11.00 -12.14
CA VAL A 107 6.37 10.90 -13.62
C VAL A 107 5.86 9.53 -14.09
N PHE A 108 6.33 8.41 -13.50
CA PHE A 108 5.85 7.08 -13.86
C PHE A 108 4.37 6.89 -13.57
N SER A 109 3.90 7.42 -12.46
CA SER A 109 2.49 7.37 -12.09
C SER A 109 1.61 8.14 -13.10
N ILE A 110 2.03 9.32 -13.52
CA ILE A 110 1.31 10.10 -14.53
C ILE A 110 1.30 9.37 -15.89
N ILE A 111 2.43 8.82 -16.31
CA ILE A 111 2.52 8.03 -17.55
C ILE A 111 1.58 6.82 -17.45
N SER A 112 1.66 6.06 -16.35
CA SER A 112 0.79 4.90 -16.11
C SER A 112 -0.69 5.28 -16.09
N PHE A 113 -1.04 6.41 -15.47
CA PHE A 113 -2.41 6.95 -15.44
C PHE A 113 -2.92 7.28 -16.84
N VAL A 114 -2.12 7.97 -17.66
CA VAL A 114 -2.50 8.30 -19.05
C VAL A 114 -2.72 7.02 -19.86
N PHE A 115 -1.81 6.04 -19.76
CA PHE A 115 -1.98 4.74 -20.42
C PHE A 115 -3.22 4.00 -19.91
N CYS A 116 -3.46 3.99 -18.62
CA CYS A 116 -4.64 3.38 -18.01
C CYS A 116 -5.93 3.96 -18.62
N ILE A 117 -6.06 5.28 -18.65
CA ILE A 117 -7.25 5.92 -19.20
C ILE A 117 -7.37 5.70 -20.72
N THR A 118 -6.28 5.83 -21.45
CA THR A 118 -6.28 5.66 -22.92
C THR A 118 -6.74 4.25 -23.31
N ILE A 119 -6.16 3.21 -22.70
CA ILE A 119 -6.52 1.83 -22.99
C ILE A 119 -7.94 1.52 -22.47
N CYS A 120 -8.33 2.07 -21.32
CA CYS A 120 -9.70 1.95 -20.81
C CYS A 120 -10.72 2.53 -21.79
N TYR A 121 -10.42 3.69 -22.38
CA TYR A 121 -11.27 4.30 -23.38
C TYR A 121 -11.48 3.40 -24.62
N PHE A 122 -10.43 2.77 -25.13
CA PHE A 122 -10.55 1.88 -26.27
C PHE A 122 -11.23 0.55 -25.99
N LEU A 123 -11.05 -0.03 -24.78
CA LEU A 123 -11.56 -1.35 -24.46
C LEU A 123 -12.95 -1.34 -23.82
N TYR A 124 -13.28 -0.31 -23.04
CA TYR A 124 -14.45 -0.30 -22.16
C TYR A 124 -15.39 0.90 -22.39
N TRP A 125 -15.22 1.63 -23.51
CA TRP A 125 -16.10 2.74 -23.83
C TRP A 125 -17.59 2.35 -23.72
N ASP A 126 -18.37 3.19 -23.04
CA ASP A 126 -19.80 3.01 -22.81
C ASP A 126 -20.20 1.75 -22.00
N THR A 127 -19.26 1.21 -21.22
CA THR A 127 -19.55 0.10 -20.31
C THR A 127 -19.59 0.56 -18.85
N VAL A 128 -20.18 -0.27 -17.97
CA VAL A 128 -20.15 -0.04 -16.51
C VAL A 128 -18.71 0.01 -16.00
N ASN A 129 -17.83 -0.82 -16.54
CA ASN A 129 -16.43 -0.87 -16.14
C ASN A 129 -15.69 0.44 -16.42
N PHE A 130 -16.03 1.15 -17.49
CA PHE A 130 -15.41 2.44 -17.83
C PHE A 130 -15.54 3.43 -16.66
N HIS A 131 -16.74 3.63 -16.13
CA HIS A 131 -16.96 4.55 -15.02
C HIS A 131 -16.25 4.11 -13.73
N LEU A 132 -16.26 2.81 -13.44
CA LEU A 132 -15.59 2.26 -12.27
C LEU A 132 -14.07 2.44 -12.35
N ILE A 133 -13.48 2.15 -13.51
CA ILE A 133 -12.03 2.30 -13.75
C ILE A 133 -11.62 3.78 -13.69
N MET A 134 -12.42 4.70 -14.23
CA MET A 134 -12.12 6.13 -14.17
C MET A 134 -12.00 6.64 -12.73
N ILE A 135 -12.86 6.20 -11.83
CA ILE A 135 -12.77 6.54 -10.41
C ILE A 135 -11.54 5.89 -9.77
N LEU A 136 -11.32 4.61 -10.04
CA LEU A 136 -10.19 3.86 -9.49
C LEU A 136 -8.83 4.36 -10.00
N ALA A 137 -8.75 4.88 -11.23
CA ALA A 137 -7.53 5.39 -11.82
C ALA A 137 -6.86 6.50 -10.98
N ILE A 138 -7.64 7.23 -10.17
CA ILE A 138 -7.10 8.21 -9.22
C ILE A 138 -6.11 7.56 -8.25
N MET A 139 -6.28 6.28 -7.92
CA MET A 139 -5.34 5.54 -7.06
C MET A 139 -3.95 5.43 -7.70
N VAL A 140 -3.88 5.33 -9.03
CA VAL A 140 -2.58 5.29 -9.75
C VAL A 140 -1.79 6.57 -9.51
N LEU A 141 -2.45 7.74 -9.49
CA LEU A 141 -1.79 9.03 -9.20
C LEU A 141 -1.37 9.17 -7.72
N LEU A 142 -2.06 8.49 -6.82
CA LEU A 142 -1.78 8.54 -5.38
C LEU A 142 -0.73 7.50 -4.96
N GLN A 143 -0.50 6.46 -5.77
CA GLN A 143 0.43 5.38 -5.47
C GLN A 143 1.85 5.85 -5.09
N PRO A 144 2.44 6.87 -5.74
CA PRO A 144 3.76 7.37 -5.35
C PRO A 144 3.86 7.81 -3.89
N LEU A 145 2.79 8.39 -3.35
CA LEU A 145 2.75 8.83 -1.94
C LEU A 145 2.67 7.65 -0.99
N GLU A 146 1.88 6.64 -1.35
CA GLU A 146 1.77 5.40 -0.58
C GLU A 146 3.12 4.68 -0.50
N ASP A 147 3.75 4.45 -1.65
CA ASP A 147 5.05 3.79 -1.76
C ASP A 147 6.15 4.57 -1.07
N HIS A 148 6.08 5.90 -1.11
CA HIS A 148 7.02 6.78 -0.44
C HIS A 148 6.97 6.60 1.07
N CYS A 149 5.76 6.65 1.66
CA CYS A 149 5.56 6.43 3.09
C CYS A 149 5.98 5.02 3.49
N TYR A 150 5.56 4.01 2.71
CA TYR A 150 5.89 2.62 2.96
C TYR A 150 7.40 2.39 2.97
N SER A 151 8.10 2.83 1.92
CA SER A 151 9.56 2.69 1.79
C SER A 151 10.31 3.36 2.93
N PHE A 152 9.86 4.55 3.35
CA PHE A 152 10.49 5.29 4.44
C PHE A 152 10.37 4.55 5.78
N PHE A 153 9.18 4.08 6.14
CA PHE A 153 8.98 3.30 7.35
C PHE A 153 9.73 1.97 7.31
N TRP A 154 9.89 1.38 6.13
CA TRP A 154 10.71 0.19 5.95
C TRP A 154 12.17 0.44 6.29
N VAL A 155 12.78 1.49 5.74
CA VAL A 155 14.17 1.90 6.03
C VAL A 155 14.36 2.21 7.51
N LYS A 156 13.39 2.86 8.16
CA LYS A 156 13.41 3.16 9.59
C LYS A 156 13.11 1.96 10.49
N GLN A 157 12.80 0.81 9.90
CA GLN A 157 12.37 -0.38 10.64
C GLN A 157 11.20 -0.09 11.60
N GLU A 158 10.21 0.66 11.14
CA GLU A 158 9.01 1.02 11.88
C GLU A 158 7.73 0.56 11.16
N LEU A 159 7.70 -0.73 10.79
CA LEU A 159 6.61 -1.32 10.02
C LEU A 159 5.26 -1.33 10.74
N LYS A 160 5.24 -1.09 12.05
CA LYS A 160 4.00 -0.88 12.81
C LYS A 160 3.12 0.25 12.25
N PHE A 161 3.71 1.33 11.73
CA PHE A 161 2.93 2.42 11.13
C PHE A 161 2.37 2.05 9.77
N VAL A 162 3.05 1.19 9.03
CA VAL A 162 2.51 0.59 7.81
C VAL A 162 1.32 -0.29 8.15
N ALA A 163 1.48 -1.19 9.13
CA ALA A 163 0.43 -2.08 9.61
C ALA A 163 -0.81 -1.31 10.08
N LEU A 164 -0.63 -0.26 10.90
CA LEU A 164 -1.72 0.60 11.35
C LEU A 164 -2.39 1.33 10.18
N GLY A 165 -1.63 1.80 9.20
CA GLY A 165 -2.17 2.42 7.99
C GLY A 165 -3.05 1.47 7.18
N GLU A 166 -2.67 0.20 7.06
CA GLU A 166 -3.50 -0.83 6.40
C GLU A 166 -4.78 -1.12 7.19
N LEU A 167 -4.74 -1.14 8.52
CA LEU A 167 -5.93 -1.27 9.35
C LEU A 167 -6.87 -0.06 9.18
N VAL A 168 -6.34 1.16 9.19
CA VAL A 168 -7.12 2.39 8.93
C VAL A 168 -7.79 2.31 7.56
N LYS A 169 -7.06 1.88 6.52
CA LYS A 169 -7.59 1.69 5.17
C LYS A 169 -8.84 0.81 5.16
N ILE A 170 -8.78 -0.35 5.82
CA ILE A 170 -9.90 -1.31 5.83
C ILE A 170 -11.08 -0.79 6.63
N VAL A 171 -10.83 -0.24 7.81
CA VAL A 171 -11.90 0.31 8.66
C VAL A 171 -12.65 1.43 7.92
N VAL A 172 -11.92 2.34 7.27
CA VAL A 172 -12.51 3.41 6.48
C VAL A 172 -13.22 2.84 5.24
N TYR A 173 -12.63 1.87 4.54
CA TYR A 173 -13.22 1.23 3.38
C TYR A 173 -14.57 0.60 3.70
N ILE A 174 -14.63 -0.26 4.72
CA ILE A 174 -15.86 -0.94 5.12
C ILE A 174 -16.87 0.06 5.70
N GLY A 175 -16.42 0.97 6.56
CA GLY A 175 -17.29 1.97 7.19
C GLY A 175 -17.91 2.92 6.17
N SER A 176 -17.13 3.43 5.21
CA SER A 176 -17.62 4.29 4.14
C SER A 176 -18.55 3.55 3.19
N PHE A 177 -18.29 2.27 2.88
CA PHE A 177 -19.18 1.46 2.05
C PHE A 177 -20.55 1.30 2.70
N ILE A 178 -20.59 0.96 3.99
CA ILE A 178 -21.86 0.83 4.74
C ILE A 178 -22.58 2.18 4.76
N LEU A 179 -21.87 3.26 5.07
CA LEU A 179 -22.45 4.62 5.14
C LEU A 179 -23.03 5.06 3.81
N LEU A 180 -22.29 4.90 2.71
CA LEU A 180 -22.75 5.30 1.37
C LEU A 180 -23.95 4.47 0.92
N ASN A 181 -24.00 3.17 1.25
CA ASN A 181 -25.16 2.36 0.91
C ASN A 181 -26.42 2.72 1.71
N VAL A 182 -26.26 3.18 2.95
CA VAL A 182 -27.40 3.68 3.75
C VAL A 182 -27.93 5.00 3.18
N LEU A 183 -27.04 5.88 2.70
CA LEU A 183 -27.39 7.21 2.20
C LEU A 183 -27.92 7.20 0.75
N PHE A 184 -27.30 6.42 -0.13
CA PHE A 184 -27.54 6.48 -1.58
C PHE A 184 -28.12 5.18 -2.16
N GLY A 185 -28.36 4.19 -1.32
CA GLY A 185 -28.74 2.85 -1.77
C GLY A 185 -27.57 2.02 -2.30
N LEU A 186 -27.87 0.77 -2.65
CA LEU A 186 -26.85 -0.17 -3.09
C LEU A 186 -26.40 0.12 -4.53
N GLN A 187 -25.15 0.60 -4.69
CA GLN A 187 -24.56 0.92 -5.98
C GLN A 187 -23.12 0.41 -6.07
N LEU A 188 -22.70 -0.03 -7.27
CA LEU A 188 -21.33 -0.45 -7.55
C LEU A 188 -20.32 0.68 -7.29
N THR A 189 -20.69 1.90 -7.62
CA THR A 189 -19.88 3.11 -7.40
C THR A 189 -19.54 3.33 -5.94
N ASN A 190 -20.44 2.98 -5.01
CA ASN A 190 -20.20 3.14 -3.57
C ASN A 190 -19.00 2.30 -3.11
N LEU A 191 -18.83 1.09 -3.65
CA LEU A 191 -17.69 0.23 -3.31
C LEU A 191 -16.38 0.84 -3.80
N VAL A 192 -16.37 1.32 -5.04
CA VAL A 192 -15.21 1.94 -5.67
C VAL A 192 -14.80 3.23 -4.97
N VAL A 193 -15.76 4.09 -4.66
CA VAL A 193 -15.52 5.34 -3.90
C VAL A 193 -15.01 5.03 -2.50
N SER A 194 -15.58 4.02 -1.84
CA SER A 194 -15.12 3.59 -0.51
C SER A 194 -13.69 3.07 -0.52
N THR A 195 -13.30 2.34 -1.58
CA THR A 195 -11.91 1.89 -1.79
C THR A 195 -10.97 3.08 -1.87
N LEU A 196 -11.33 4.10 -2.65
CA LEU A 196 -10.54 5.33 -2.80
C LEU A 196 -10.44 6.09 -1.47
N LEU A 197 -11.55 6.22 -0.72
CA LEU A 197 -11.55 6.87 0.59
C LEU A 197 -10.64 6.15 1.59
N GLY A 198 -10.72 4.82 1.66
CA GLY A 198 -9.83 4.01 2.49
C GLY A 198 -8.36 4.22 2.15
N PHE A 199 -8.03 4.24 0.85
CA PHE A 199 -6.68 4.47 0.35
C PHE A 199 -6.16 5.86 0.72
N LEU A 200 -6.95 6.91 0.49
CA LEU A 200 -6.63 8.30 0.86
C LEU A 200 -6.38 8.45 2.37
N CYS A 201 -7.27 7.89 3.20
CA CYS A 201 -7.11 7.96 4.65
C CYS A 201 -5.85 7.25 5.15
N SER A 202 -5.49 6.11 4.55
CA SER A 202 -4.24 5.40 4.84
C SER A 202 -3.02 6.28 4.53
N ILE A 203 -2.99 6.89 3.35
CA ILE A 203 -1.90 7.80 2.95
C ILE A 203 -1.80 8.98 3.92
N LEU A 204 -2.91 9.66 4.19
CA LEU A 204 -2.93 10.81 5.09
C LEU A 204 -2.47 10.45 6.51
N PHE A 205 -2.89 9.29 7.01
CA PHE A 205 -2.44 8.77 8.29
C PHE A 205 -0.91 8.57 8.31
N LYS A 206 -0.36 7.86 7.31
CA LYS A 206 1.07 7.59 7.18
C LYS A 206 1.88 8.89 7.01
N MET A 207 1.40 9.83 6.18
CA MET A 207 2.03 11.14 5.99
C MET A 207 2.05 11.98 7.27
N LYS A 208 0.95 11.99 8.03
CA LYS A 208 0.88 12.70 9.32
C LYS A 208 1.91 12.18 10.31
N TRP A 209 2.04 10.86 10.42
CA TRP A 209 3.03 10.23 11.30
C TRP A 209 4.46 10.51 10.85
N LEU A 210 4.73 10.45 9.55
CA LEU A 210 6.03 10.76 8.96
C LEU A 210 6.46 12.19 9.29
N LYS A 211 5.55 13.15 9.11
CA LYS A 211 5.79 14.56 9.44
C LYS A 211 6.00 14.76 10.95
N ARG A 212 5.15 14.16 11.78
CA ARG A 212 5.18 14.37 13.24
C ARG A 212 6.42 13.75 13.89
N ARG A 213 6.84 12.56 13.43
CA ARG A 213 7.90 11.79 14.08
C ARG A 213 9.30 12.15 13.57
N TYR A 214 9.42 12.46 12.29
CA TYR A 214 10.71 12.70 11.64
C TYR A 214 10.87 14.12 11.13
N GLY A 215 9.89 15.02 11.36
CA GLY A 215 9.93 16.36 10.79
C GLY A 215 9.97 16.38 9.27
N TYR A 216 9.49 15.29 8.63
CA TYR A 216 9.61 15.10 7.19
C TYR A 216 8.93 16.24 6.43
N ARG A 217 9.66 16.87 5.50
CA ARG A 217 9.13 17.87 4.57
C ARG A 217 9.24 17.32 3.16
N TYR A 218 8.11 17.22 2.48
CA TYR A 218 8.05 16.80 1.09
C TYR A 218 8.66 17.91 0.22
N GLN A 219 9.72 17.59 -0.51
CA GLN A 219 10.38 18.48 -1.45
C GLN A 219 10.58 17.75 -2.77
N PHE A 220 10.21 18.39 -3.87
CA PHE A 220 10.46 17.88 -5.21
C PHE A 220 11.84 18.32 -5.66
N ILE A 221 12.84 17.46 -5.46
CA ILE A 221 14.23 17.74 -5.85
C ILE A 221 14.52 16.89 -7.10
N ILE A 222 14.60 17.52 -8.25
CA ILE A 222 14.91 16.82 -9.52
C ILE A 222 16.43 16.65 -9.62
N ASP A 223 16.91 15.43 -9.39
CA ASP A 223 18.31 15.03 -9.50
C ASP A 223 18.42 13.89 -10.53
N ILE A 224 18.55 14.28 -11.80
CA ILE A 224 18.59 13.33 -12.94
C ILE A 224 19.72 12.30 -12.80
N PRO A 225 20.97 12.67 -12.43
CA PRO A 225 22.05 11.70 -12.19
C PRO A 225 21.69 10.68 -11.12
N TYR A 226 21.05 11.10 -10.03
CA TYR A 226 20.62 10.21 -8.95
C TYR A 226 19.51 9.26 -9.40
N ILE A 227 18.51 9.79 -10.11
CA ILE A 227 17.41 9.00 -10.67
C ILE A 227 17.97 7.91 -11.60
N ARG A 228 18.89 8.26 -12.50
CA ARG A 228 19.54 7.31 -13.39
C ARG A 228 20.32 6.23 -12.63
N LYS A 229 21.03 6.59 -11.56
CA LYS A 229 21.73 5.63 -10.70
C LYS A 229 20.77 4.61 -10.08
N ILE A 230 19.62 5.06 -9.57
CA ILE A 230 18.61 4.18 -8.96
C ILE A 230 18.06 3.19 -9.99
N PHE A 231 17.83 3.62 -11.24
CA PHE A 231 17.40 2.72 -12.32
C PHE A 231 18.41 1.62 -12.65
N TYR A 232 19.70 1.88 -12.56
CA TYR A 232 20.72 0.84 -12.74
C TYR A 232 20.77 -0.16 -11.58
N ILE A 233 20.22 0.17 -10.44
CA ILE A 233 20.20 -0.68 -9.23
C ILE A 233 18.88 -1.46 -9.14
N SER A 234 17.82 -0.98 -9.77
CA SER A 234 16.49 -1.59 -9.84
C SER A 234 16.44 -2.77 -10.78
#